data_85bd058d16caf7d7a0b6b39bd6dfc9c2
#
_entry.id   85bd058d16caf7d7a0b6b39bd6dfc9c2
#
_cell.length_a   1.000
_cell.length_b   1.000
_cell.length_c   1.000
_cell.angle_alpha   90.00
_cell.angle_beta   90.00
_cell.angle_gamma   90.00
#
_symmetry.space_group_name_H-M   'P 1'
#
loop_
_entity.id
_entity.type
_entity.pdbx_description
1 polymer ?
#
loop_
_entity_poly.entity_id
_entity_poly.type
_entity_poly.pdbx_seq_one_letter_code
_entity_poly.pdbx_strand_id
1 'polypeptide(L)'
;GVTVVFEKEGFDTETSNGEMILSMICATAQEESLSISKNLKWGIRKRMQDGTYLNGMSPFGYEKQESQLIPIEREAEIVRYIYSSFLVGVGTVQIAEELNRRYPKENGTWYVSAVRRILMNEKYIGDVHHQKNFTPDDLPLLCQKNSGQLPQYYVQNHHKALVSRQEFEKVQTLLKRKGTELIFRVFLW
;
A
#
# COMPACT_ATOMS: atom_id res chain seq x y z
N GLY A 1 41.09 25.80 7.85
CA GLY A 1 39.70 25.62 7.65
C GLY A 1 39.22 26.49 6.48
N VAL A 2 38.04 26.24 5.97
CA VAL A 2 37.39 27.08 4.96
C VAL A 2 36.38 27.94 5.67
N THR A 3 36.51 29.28 5.54
CA THR A 3 35.52 30.23 6.10
C THR A 3 34.33 30.33 5.16
N VAL A 4 33.12 30.18 5.68
CA VAL A 4 31.89 30.35 4.93
C VAL A 4 31.22 31.62 5.39
N VAL A 5 30.91 32.50 4.43
CA VAL A 5 30.21 33.76 4.66
C VAL A 5 28.75 33.64 4.22
N PHE A 6 27.83 33.89 5.12
CA PHE A 6 26.40 33.91 4.85
C PHE A 6 25.98 35.36 4.59
N GLU A 7 26.06 35.77 3.31
CA GLU A 7 25.80 37.16 2.89
C GLU A 7 24.39 37.66 3.27
N LYS A 8 23.41 36.80 3.19
CA LYS A 8 22.01 37.13 3.44
C LYS A 8 21.72 37.31 4.91
N GLU A 9 22.32 36.51 5.76
CA GLU A 9 22.17 36.51 7.22
C GLU A 9 23.19 37.40 7.91
N GLY A 10 24.23 37.89 7.19
CA GLY A 10 25.20 38.84 7.66
C GLY A 10 26.19 38.33 8.70
N PHE A 11 26.57 37.02 8.66
CA PHE A 11 27.58 36.45 9.55
C PHE A 11 28.56 35.51 8.82
N ASP A 12 29.68 35.24 9.46
CA ASP A 12 30.67 34.24 8.98
C ASP A 12 30.96 33.19 10.05
N THR A 13 31.56 32.06 9.60
CA THR A 13 31.90 30.93 10.48
C THR A 13 33.25 31.10 11.20
N GLU A 14 33.97 32.20 10.99
CA GLU A 14 35.29 32.44 11.61
C GLU A 14 35.15 33.08 12.99
N THR A 15 34.01 33.77 13.23
CA THR A 15 33.76 34.36 14.52
C THR A 15 33.07 33.41 15.48
N SER A 16 33.40 33.47 16.77
CA SER A 16 32.73 32.64 17.82
C SER A 16 31.21 32.85 17.86
N ASN A 17 30.74 34.04 17.54
CA ASN A 17 29.30 34.35 17.41
C ASN A 17 28.70 33.72 16.16
N GLY A 18 29.44 33.63 15.04
CA GLY A 18 29.02 33.02 13.79
C GLY A 18 28.74 31.51 13.96
N GLU A 19 29.61 30.82 14.68
CA GLU A 19 29.43 29.39 14.97
C GLU A 19 28.19 29.12 15.83
N MET A 20 27.94 29.96 16.81
CA MET A 20 26.74 29.88 17.65
C MET A 20 25.46 30.18 16.84
N ILE A 21 25.48 31.23 15.99
CA ILE A 21 24.35 31.55 15.11
C ILE A 21 24.06 30.42 14.13
N LEU A 22 25.10 29.85 13.50
CA LEU A 22 24.95 28.71 12.61
C LEU A 22 24.31 27.51 13.31
N SER A 23 24.77 27.20 14.53
CA SER A 23 24.20 26.12 15.35
C SER A 23 22.72 26.35 15.66
N MET A 24 22.33 27.59 16.00
CA MET A 24 20.94 27.96 16.23
C MET A 24 20.09 27.81 14.96
N ILE A 25 20.58 28.30 13.81
CA ILE A 25 19.86 28.19 12.53
C ILE A 25 19.68 26.73 12.16
N CYS A 26 20.72 25.89 12.29
CA CYS A 26 20.64 24.46 12.02
C CYS A 26 19.65 23.77 12.95
N ALA A 27 19.65 24.08 14.25
CA ALA A 27 18.71 23.51 15.21
C ALA A 27 17.27 23.90 14.87
N THR A 28 17.02 25.18 14.55
CA THR A 28 15.68 25.66 14.17
C THR A 28 15.19 25.01 12.88
N ALA A 29 16.04 24.91 11.86
CA ALA A 29 15.70 24.25 10.60
C ALA A 29 15.38 22.76 10.79
N GLN A 30 16.11 22.08 11.69
CA GLN A 30 15.85 20.70 12.04
C GLN A 30 14.50 20.54 12.78
N GLU A 31 14.19 21.41 13.74
CA GLU A 31 12.91 21.40 14.45
C GLU A 31 11.74 21.70 13.51
N GLU A 32 11.90 22.64 12.59
CA GLU A 32 10.89 22.96 11.58
C GLU A 32 10.62 21.73 10.68
N SER A 33 11.66 21.07 10.17
CA SER A 33 11.55 19.86 9.37
C SER A 33 10.82 18.73 10.12
N LEU A 34 11.15 18.51 11.39
CA LEU A 34 10.47 17.51 12.24
C LEU A 34 9.01 17.88 12.48
N SER A 35 8.69 19.15 12.70
CA SER A 35 7.32 19.64 12.87
C SER A 35 6.48 19.44 11.63
N ILE A 36 7.00 19.80 10.45
CA ILE A 36 6.35 19.57 9.15
C ILE A 36 6.07 18.07 8.97
N SER A 37 7.07 17.22 9.22
CA SER A 37 6.92 15.76 9.10
C SER A 37 5.82 15.22 10.03
N LYS A 38 5.79 15.66 11.29
CA LYS A 38 4.75 15.26 12.27
C LYS A 38 3.36 15.71 11.82
N ASN A 39 3.22 16.93 11.33
CA ASN A 39 1.96 17.47 10.85
C ASN A 39 1.45 16.73 9.61
N LEU A 40 2.33 16.41 8.66
CA LEU A 40 1.97 15.61 7.49
C LEU A 40 1.51 14.20 7.88
N LYS A 41 2.24 13.54 8.78
CA LYS A 41 1.87 12.21 9.30
C LYS A 41 0.53 12.24 10.01
N TRP A 42 0.29 13.26 10.81
CA TRP A 42 -1.00 13.47 11.49
C TRP A 42 -2.14 13.65 10.48
N GLY A 43 -1.97 14.53 9.50
CA GLY A 43 -2.96 14.76 8.45
C GLY A 43 -3.27 13.52 7.61
N ILE A 44 -2.26 12.71 7.30
CA ILE A 44 -2.44 11.43 6.60
C ILE A 44 -3.24 10.45 7.48
N ARG A 45 -2.88 10.31 8.76
CA ARG A 45 -3.60 9.43 9.70
C ARG A 45 -5.06 9.83 9.85
N LYS A 46 -5.33 11.14 9.95
CA LYS A 46 -6.69 11.65 10.03
C LYS A 46 -7.50 11.26 8.80
N ARG A 47 -6.95 11.45 7.61
CA ARG A 47 -7.61 11.03 6.36
C ARG A 47 -7.79 9.52 6.24
N MET A 48 -6.86 8.69 6.78
CA MET A 48 -7.02 7.24 6.86
C MET A 48 -8.20 6.86 7.77
N GLN A 49 -8.34 7.55 8.91
CA GLN A 49 -9.41 7.35 9.87
C GLN A 49 -10.77 7.76 9.30
N ASP A 50 -10.81 8.90 8.59
CA ASP A 50 -12.03 9.43 7.98
C ASP A 50 -12.40 8.70 6.65
N GLY A 51 -11.55 7.77 6.18
CA GLY A 51 -11.79 7.01 4.96
C GLY A 51 -11.58 7.80 3.66
N THR A 52 -11.03 9.01 3.72
CA THR A 52 -10.79 9.85 2.54
C THR A 52 -9.40 9.65 1.92
N TYR A 53 -8.55 8.83 2.56
CA TYR A 53 -7.21 8.57 2.09
C TYR A 53 -7.17 7.38 1.13
N LEU A 54 -6.84 7.63 -0.13
CA LEU A 54 -6.50 6.60 -1.09
C LEU A 54 -5.04 6.76 -1.53
N ASN A 55 -4.19 5.88 -1.03
CA ASN A 55 -2.78 5.84 -1.40
C ASN A 55 -2.52 4.84 -2.51
N GLY A 56 -1.55 5.17 -3.35
CA GLY A 56 -1.01 4.28 -4.37
C GLY A 56 -1.85 4.18 -5.63
N MET A 57 -1.48 3.18 -6.43
CA MET A 57 -2.15 2.86 -7.69
C MET A 57 -3.50 2.20 -7.44
N SER A 58 -4.45 2.45 -8.34
CA SER A 58 -5.72 1.74 -8.35
C SER A 58 -5.50 0.23 -8.49
N PRO A 59 -6.24 -0.62 -7.78
CA PRO A 59 -6.23 -2.03 -8.08
C PRO A 59 -6.86 -2.26 -9.46
N PHE A 60 -6.44 -3.31 -10.15
CA PHE A 60 -7.02 -3.73 -11.41
C PHE A 60 -8.55 -3.85 -11.29
N GLY A 61 -9.31 -3.37 -12.24
CA GLY A 61 -10.77 -3.31 -12.15
C GLY A 61 -11.35 -2.00 -11.65
N TYR A 62 -10.48 -1.08 -11.19
CA TYR A 62 -10.91 0.23 -10.71
C TYR A 62 -10.04 1.35 -11.25
N GLU A 63 -10.67 2.48 -11.49
CA GLU A 63 -10.04 3.76 -11.71
C GLU A 63 -10.15 4.63 -10.45
N LYS A 64 -9.09 5.37 -10.15
CA LYS A 64 -9.11 6.32 -9.05
C LYS A 64 -9.58 7.68 -9.55
N GLN A 65 -10.71 8.12 -9.03
CA GLN A 65 -11.21 9.48 -9.23
C GLN A 65 -11.25 10.19 -7.88
N GLU A 66 -10.39 11.21 -7.70
CA GLU A 66 -10.20 11.91 -6.43
C GLU A 66 -9.94 10.96 -5.25
N SER A 67 -10.91 10.80 -4.36
CA SER A 67 -10.85 9.95 -3.17
C SER A 67 -11.68 8.66 -3.29
N GLN A 68 -12.16 8.31 -4.49
CA GLN A 68 -12.99 7.13 -4.72
C GLN A 68 -12.40 6.18 -5.76
N LEU A 69 -12.76 4.92 -5.67
CA LEU A 69 -12.47 3.89 -6.66
C LEU A 69 -13.74 3.61 -7.45
N ILE A 70 -13.70 3.89 -8.75
CA ILE A 70 -14.82 3.68 -9.69
C ILE A 70 -14.53 2.42 -10.51
N PRO A 71 -15.47 1.45 -10.60
CA PRO A 71 -15.28 0.25 -11.40
C PRO A 71 -15.10 0.57 -12.89
N ILE A 72 -14.10 -0.06 -13.51
CA ILE A 72 -13.96 -0.14 -14.98
C ILE A 72 -14.62 -1.45 -15.39
N GLU A 73 -15.80 -1.41 -16.01
CA GLU A 73 -16.66 -2.59 -16.19
C GLU A 73 -15.93 -3.74 -16.89
N ARG A 74 -15.18 -3.46 -17.98
CA ARG A 74 -14.39 -4.47 -18.72
C ARG A 74 -13.38 -5.21 -17.82
N GLU A 75 -12.71 -4.51 -16.92
CA GLU A 75 -11.75 -5.08 -15.99
C GLU A 75 -12.45 -5.75 -14.80
N ALA A 76 -13.57 -5.18 -14.36
CA ALA A 76 -14.40 -5.70 -13.30
C ALA A 76 -14.96 -7.10 -13.65
N GLU A 77 -15.34 -7.33 -14.90
CA GLU A 77 -15.73 -8.64 -15.41
C GLU A 77 -14.62 -9.67 -15.27
N ILE A 78 -13.38 -9.29 -15.57
CA ILE A 78 -12.21 -10.17 -15.40
C ILE A 78 -12.00 -10.50 -13.91
N VAL A 79 -12.15 -9.53 -13.03
CA VAL A 79 -12.05 -9.78 -11.57
C VAL A 79 -13.13 -10.77 -11.12
N ARG A 80 -14.38 -10.57 -11.53
CA ARG A 80 -15.49 -11.50 -11.21
C ARG A 80 -15.21 -12.91 -11.75
N TYR A 81 -14.68 -13.02 -12.97
CA TYR A 81 -14.27 -14.28 -13.57
C TYR A 81 -13.19 -15.00 -12.74
N ILE A 82 -12.17 -14.28 -12.25
CA ILE A 82 -11.11 -14.82 -11.38
C ILE A 82 -11.72 -15.42 -10.11
N TYR A 83 -12.62 -14.70 -9.46
CA TYR A 83 -13.27 -15.15 -8.22
C TYR A 83 -14.17 -16.36 -8.47
N SER A 84 -15.05 -16.31 -9.47
CA SER A 84 -15.95 -17.44 -9.80
C SER A 84 -15.18 -18.69 -10.19
N SER A 85 -14.14 -18.59 -11.02
CA SER A 85 -13.29 -19.71 -11.40
C SER A 85 -12.59 -20.35 -10.21
N PHE A 86 -12.06 -19.53 -9.30
CA PHE A 86 -11.39 -20.04 -8.10
C PHE A 86 -12.37 -20.74 -7.13
N LEU A 87 -13.60 -20.22 -7.00
CA LEU A 87 -14.65 -20.80 -6.15
C LEU A 87 -15.15 -22.16 -6.66
N VAL A 88 -15.16 -22.39 -7.97
CA VAL A 88 -15.48 -23.72 -8.54
C VAL A 88 -14.28 -24.67 -8.55
N GLY A 89 -13.15 -24.28 -7.96
CA GLY A 89 -12.00 -25.16 -7.72
C GLY A 89 -10.86 -25.03 -8.72
N VAL A 90 -10.95 -24.17 -9.75
CA VAL A 90 -9.87 -23.93 -10.71
C VAL A 90 -8.63 -23.37 -10.00
N GLY A 91 -7.45 -23.92 -10.29
CA GLY A 91 -6.19 -23.50 -9.69
C GLY A 91 -5.72 -22.13 -10.20
N THR A 92 -4.97 -21.40 -9.38
CA THR A 92 -4.45 -20.05 -9.76
C THR A 92 -3.54 -20.08 -10.98
N VAL A 93 -2.84 -21.20 -11.25
CA VAL A 93 -2.02 -21.40 -12.46
C VAL A 93 -2.91 -21.47 -13.70
N GLN A 94 -3.92 -22.33 -13.67
CA GLN A 94 -4.89 -22.49 -14.76
C GLN A 94 -5.67 -21.21 -15.05
N ILE A 95 -6.06 -20.45 -13.99
CA ILE A 95 -6.69 -19.15 -14.15
C ILE A 95 -5.75 -18.17 -14.88
N ALA A 96 -4.46 -18.12 -14.50
CA ALA A 96 -3.49 -17.24 -15.16
C ALA A 96 -3.28 -17.60 -16.63
N GLU A 97 -3.19 -18.88 -16.96
CA GLU A 97 -3.09 -19.37 -18.35
C GLU A 97 -4.33 -19.00 -19.18
N GLU A 98 -5.51 -19.21 -18.62
CA GLU A 98 -6.79 -18.86 -19.25
C GLU A 98 -6.90 -17.36 -19.50
N LEU A 99 -6.49 -16.53 -18.53
CA LEU A 99 -6.48 -15.07 -18.68
C LEU A 99 -5.52 -14.63 -19.78
N ASN A 100 -4.34 -15.23 -19.90
CA ASN A 100 -3.39 -14.92 -20.97
C ASN A 100 -3.96 -15.30 -22.36
N ARG A 101 -4.79 -16.32 -22.41
CA ARG A 101 -5.43 -16.75 -23.66
C ARG A 101 -6.62 -15.88 -24.05
N ARG A 102 -7.51 -15.55 -23.07
CA ARG A 102 -8.78 -14.84 -23.35
C ARG A 102 -8.67 -13.33 -23.26
N TYR A 103 -7.84 -12.85 -22.32
CA TYR A 103 -7.69 -11.44 -22.00
C TYR A 103 -6.20 -11.04 -21.97
N PRO A 104 -5.50 -11.18 -23.10
CA PRO A 104 -4.09 -10.81 -23.17
C PRO A 104 -3.93 -9.32 -22.82
N LYS A 105 -2.91 -9.01 -22.04
CA LYS A 105 -2.55 -7.63 -21.74
C LYS A 105 -1.73 -7.06 -22.89
N GLU A 106 -1.96 -5.82 -23.24
CA GLU A 106 -1.15 -5.10 -24.26
C GLU A 106 0.32 -5.06 -23.85
N ASN A 107 0.60 -4.81 -22.57
CA ASN A 107 1.95 -4.75 -22.01
C ASN A 107 2.08 -5.70 -20.83
N GLY A 108 2.41 -6.97 -21.09
CA GLY A 108 2.70 -7.94 -20.03
C GLY A 108 1.85 -9.20 -20.07
N THR A 109 2.01 -9.98 -19.02
CA THR A 109 1.43 -11.32 -18.86
C THR A 109 0.68 -11.42 -17.55
N TRP A 110 -0.35 -12.26 -17.50
CA TRP A 110 -1.00 -12.63 -16.25
C TRP A 110 -0.15 -13.66 -15.51
N TYR A 111 0.49 -13.25 -14.43
CA TYR A 111 1.24 -14.13 -13.54
C TYR A 111 0.34 -14.68 -12.44
N VAL A 112 0.67 -15.87 -11.96
CA VAL A 112 0.01 -16.51 -10.81
C VAL A 112 -0.02 -15.60 -9.59
N SER A 113 1.06 -14.85 -9.35
CA SER A 113 1.16 -13.87 -8.27
C SER A 113 0.16 -12.71 -8.42
N ALA A 114 -0.15 -12.30 -9.65
CA ALA A 114 -1.15 -11.27 -9.91
C ALA A 114 -2.57 -11.77 -9.61
N VAL A 115 -2.91 -12.99 -10.05
CA VAL A 115 -4.19 -13.65 -9.72
C VAL A 115 -4.33 -13.79 -8.21
N ARG A 116 -3.30 -14.28 -7.52
CA ARG A 116 -3.31 -14.43 -6.07
C ARG A 116 -3.49 -13.09 -5.34
N ARG A 117 -2.83 -12.03 -5.81
CA ARG A 117 -2.97 -10.68 -5.25
C ARG A 117 -4.39 -10.14 -5.42
N ILE A 118 -5.05 -10.41 -6.55
CA ILE A 118 -6.46 -10.06 -6.76
C ILE A 118 -7.35 -10.80 -5.75
N LEU A 119 -7.20 -12.12 -5.63
CA LEU A 119 -8.00 -12.93 -4.71
C LEU A 119 -7.84 -12.56 -3.23
N MET A 120 -6.72 -11.94 -2.85
CA MET A 120 -6.40 -11.56 -1.46
C MET A 120 -6.69 -10.09 -1.11
N ASN A 121 -7.13 -9.29 -2.07
CA ASN A 121 -7.27 -7.84 -1.87
C ASN A 121 -8.69 -7.48 -1.43
N GLU A 122 -8.83 -6.96 -0.22
CA GLU A 122 -10.10 -6.52 0.36
C GLU A 122 -10.77 -5.36 -0.39
N LYS A 123 -10.05 -4.65 -1.24
CA LYS A 123 -10.64 -3.58 -2.05
C LYS A 123 -11.74 -4.10 -2.98
N TYR A 124 -11.72 -5.37 -3.35
CA TYR A 124 -12.76 -5.95 -4.22
C TYR A 124 -14.12 -6.14 -3.56
N ILE A 125 -14.17 -6.13 -2.22
CA ILE A 125 -15.43 -6.11 -1.46
C ILE A 125 -15.86 -4.70 -1.03
N GLY A 126 -15.19 -3.68 -1.57
CA GLY A 126 -15.49 -2.29 -1.25
C GLY A 126 -14.82 -1.76 0.01
N ASP A 127 -13.97 -2.53 0.67
CA ASP A 127 -13.30 -2.13 1.90
C ASP A 127 -11.88 -1.61 1.61
N VAL A 128 -11.34 -0.81 2.52
CA VAL A 128 -9.95 -0.33 2.45
C VAL A 128 -9.26 -0.56 3.79
N HIS A 129 -8.09 -1.17 3.75
CA HIS A 129 -7.25 -1.41 4.93
C HIS A 129 -5.95 -0.63 4.82
N HIS A 130 -5.81 0.37 5.65
CA HIS A 130 -4.66 1.26 5.69
C HIS A 130 -3.64 0.84 6.73
N GLN A 131 -2.40 1.29 6.53
CA GLN A 131 -1.27 1.13 7.45
C GLN A 131 -0.90 -0.34 7.72
N LYS A 132 -1.07 -1.21 6.70
CA LYS A 132 -0.59 -2.61 6.74
C LYS A 132 0.93 -2.70 6.84
N ASN A 133 1.63 -1.70 6.30
CA ASN A 133 3.08 -1.54 6.36
C ASN A 133 3.41 -0.13 6.83
N PHE A 134 4.59 0.05 7.38
CA PHE A 134 5.13 1.34 7.78
C PHE A 134 6.64 1.37 7.59
N THR A 135 7.19 2.57 7.48
CA THR A 135 8.63 2.81 7.53
C THR A 135 8.94 3.46 8.86
N PRO A 136 9.83 2.88 9.70
CA PRO A 136 10.28 3.51 10.93
C PRO A 136 10.93 4.86 10.68
N ASP A 137 10.99 5.70 11.70
CA ASP A 137 11.69 6.98 11.65
C ASP A 137 13.20 6.82 11.86
N ASP A 138 13.63 5.64 12.37
CA ASP A 138 15.02 5.29 12.61
C ASP A 138 15.65 4.57 11.42
N LEU A 139 16.95 4.73 11.24
CA LEU A 139 17.72 4.02 10.22
C LEU A 139 17.88 2.52 10.59
N PRO A 140 17.81 1.63 9.61
CA PRO A 140 17.56 1.84 8.19
C PRO A 140 16.07 2.06 7.89
N LEU A 141 15.75 3.03 7.01
CA LEU A 141 14.39 3.39 6.60
C LEU A 141 13.73 2.29 5.74
N LEU A 142 13.63 1.09 6.25
CA LEU A 142 13.07 -0.06 5.54
C LEU A 142 11.58 -0.21 5.82
N CYS A 143 10.80 -0.39 4.77
CA CYS A 143 9.37 -0.66 4.90
C CYS A 143 9.16 -2.02 5.57
N GLN A 144 8.42 -2.03 6.67
CA GLN A 144 8.12 -3.20 7.49
C GLN A 144 6.62 -3.45 7.55
N LYS A 145 6.24 -4.72 7.72
CA LYS A 145 4.85 -5.09 7.97
C LYS A 145 4.42 -4.59 9.36
N ASN A 146 3.28 -3.92 9.41
CA ASN A 146 2.70 -3.49 10.67
C ASN A 146 2.01 -4.67 11.35
N SER A 147 2.62 -5.19 12.41
CA SER A 147 2.08 -6.28 13.23
C SER A 147 1.48 -5.78 14.55
N GLY A 148 1.11 -4.49 14.61
CA GLY A 148 0.55 -3.84 15.81
C GLY A 148 1.39 -2.68 16.35
N GLN A 149 2.53 -2.36 15.72
CA GLN A 149 3.39 -1.23 16.14
C GLN A 149 2.70 0.13 15.94
N LEU A 150 1.89 0.26 14.91
CA LEU A 150 1.11 1.46 14.63
C LEU A 150 -0.37 1.10 14.45
N PRO A 151 -1.30 2.02 14.75
CA PRO A 151 -2.72 1.84 14.49
C PRO A 151 -2.98 1.49 13.02
N GLN A 152 -3.83 0.50 12.78
CA GLN A 152 -4.34 0.18 11.44
C GLN A 152 -5.77 0.68 11.31
N TYR A 153 -6.13 1.15 10.13
CA TYR A 153 -7.47 1.70 9.88
C TYR A 153 -8.18 0.85 8.84
N TYR A 154 -9.35 0.35 9.19
CA TYR A 154 -10.19 -0.46 8.31
C TYR A 154 -11.50 0.28 8.03
N VAL A 155 -11.72 0.66 6.78
CA VAL A 155 -12.89 1.39 6.32
C VAL A 155 -13.75 0.43 5.50
N GLN A 156 -14.97 0.19 5.95
CA GLN A 156 -15.93 -0.66 5.25
C GLN A 156 -16.77 0.16 4.27
N ASN A 157 -17.17 -0.47 3.17
CA ASN A 157 -18.07 0.12 2.17
C ASN A 157 -17.57 1.49 1.64
N HIS A 158 -16.27 1.63 1.49
CA HIS A 158 -15.64 2.85 0.99
C HIS A 158 -16.00 3.13 -0.48
N HIS A 159 -16.14 2.08 -1.29
CA HIS A 159 -16.43 2.17 -2.72
C HIS A 159 -17.28 0.98 -3.19
N LYS A 160 -17.76 1.04 -4.44
CA LYS A 160 -18.59 -0.02 -5.01
C LYS A 160 -17.82 -1.33 -5.11
N ALA A 161 -18.33 -2.37 -4.46
CA ALA A 161 -17.76 -3.72 -4.49
C ALA A 161 -17.91 -4.36 -5.88
N LEU A 162 -16.93 -5.16 -6.31
CA LEU A 162 -16.99 -6.03 -7.49
C LEU A 162 -17.42 -7.45 -7.14
N VAL A 163 -17.17 -7.87 -5.92
CA VAL A 163 -17.40 -9.23 -5.41
C VAL A 163 -18.12 -9.12 -4.06
N SER A 164 -18.97 -10.07 -3.74
CA SER A 164 -19.64 -10.10 -2.45
C SER A 164 -18.68 -10.49 -1.32
N ARG A 165 -18.96 -10.02 -0.11
CA ARG A 165 -18.20 -10.37 1.09
C ARG A 165 -18.18 -11.88 1.33
N GLN A 166 -19.28 -12.56 1.08
CA GLN A 166 -19.38 -14.03 1.24
C GLN A 166 -18.44 -14.78 0.28
N GLU A 167 -18.37 -14.36 -0.98
CA GLU A 167 -17.44 -14.95 -1.97
C GLU A 167 -15.98 -14.72 -1.56
N PHE A 168 -15.65 -13.52 -1.14
CA PHE A 168 -14.32 -13.20 -0.66
C PHE A 168 -13.90 -14.06 0.53
N GLU A 169 -14.74 -14.20 1.55
CA GLU A 169 -14.47 -15.00 2.75
C GLU A 169 -14.27 -16.49 2.41
N LYS A 170 -15.09 -17.04 1.50
CA LYS A 170 -14.90 -18.39 0.98
C LYS A 170 -13.54 -18.55 0.29
N VAL A 171 -13.17 -17.58 -0.54
CA VAL A 171 -11.87 -17.56 -1.21
C VAL A 171 -10.73 -17.51 -0.21
N GLN A 172 -10.80 -16.66 0.84
CA GLN A 172 -9.78 -16.60 1.89
C GLN A 172 -9.62 -17.94 2.62
N THR A 173 -10.73 -18.61 2.90
CA THR A 173 -10.74 -19.94 3.54
C THR A 173 -10.05 -20.98 2.66
N LEU A 174 -10.36 -21.00 1.35
CA LEU A 174 -9.73 -21.92 0.39
C LEU A 174 -8.23 -21.64 0.22
N LEU A 175 -7.82 -20.38 0.17
CA LEU A 175 -6.41 -19.98 0.08
C LEU A 175 -5.61 -20.43 1.32
N LYS A 176 -6.18 -20.30 2.51
CA LYS A 176 -5.55 -20.78 3.75
C LYS A 176 -5.39 -22.29 3.75
N ARG A 177 -6.42 -23.06 3.38
CA ARG A 177 -6.36 -24.52 3.29
C ARG A 177 -5.27 -24.99 2.32
N LYS A 178 -5.23 -24.46 1.10
CA LYS A 178 -4.18 -24.77 0.11
C LYS A 178 -2.78 -24.39 0.59
N GLY A 179 -2.63 -23.30 1.31
CA GLY A 179 -1.35 -22.91 1.93
C GLY A 179 -0.87 -23.91 2.99
N THR A 180 -1.77 -24.42 3.81
CA THR A 180 -1.46 -25.42 4.85
C THR A 180 -1.11 -26.77 4.22
N GLU A 181 -1.83 -27.24 3.19
CA GLU A 181 -1.53 -28.48 2.49
C GLU A 181 -0.15 -28.48 1.81
N LEU A 182 0.28 -27.33 1.27
CA LEU A 182 1.62 -27.19 0.70
C LEU A 182 2.72 -27.30 1.78
N ILE A 183 2.49 -26.75 2.97
CA ILE A 183 3.45 -26.86 4.09
C ILE A 183 3.58 -28.33 4.53
N PHE A 184 2.48 -29.07 4.66
CA PHE A 184 2.51 -30.48 5.02
C PHE A 184 3.19 -31.36 3.96
N ARG A 185 3.09 -31.03 2.67
CA ARG A 185 3.79 -31.76 1.60
C ARG A 185 5.32 -31.54 1.59
N VAL A 186 5.80 -30.38 2.05
CA VAL A 186 7.24 -30.07 2.10
C VAL A 186 7.94 -30.76 3.29
N PHE A 187 7.21 -31.11 4.35
CA PHE A 187 7.77 -31.77 5.55
C PHE A 187 7.68 -33.31 5.50
N LEU A 188 7.21 -33.91 4.40
CA LEU A 188 7.08 -35.37 4.22
C LEU A 188 8.07 -35.97 3.21
N TRP A 189 9.21 -35.28 2.94
CA TRP A 189 10.35 -35.79 2.16
C TRP A 189 11.63 -35.69 2.95
#